data_27ebeaca228ce39e8cf00982ac5f0ddd
#
_entry.id   27ebeaca228ce39e8cf00982ac5f0ddd
#
_cell.length_a   1.000
_cell.length_b   1.000
_cell.length_c   1.000
_cell.angle_alpha   90.00
_cell.angle_beta   90.00
_cell.angle_gamma   90.00
#
_symmetry.space_group_name_H-M   'P 1'
#
loop_
_entity.id
_entity.type
_entity.pdbx_description
1 polymer ?
#
loop_
_entity_poly.entity_id
_entity_poly.type
_entity_poly.pdbx_seq_one_letter_code
_entity_poly.pdbx_strand_id
1 'polypeptide(L)'
;EQIDENYTNDLNAEVRKVIEAYAAGINYWMIKNPNNGYNHFFPVTEKDIVAGFSIQNLFFSGVVSSIEKLQRESNLKEEYTTLYRNQEFVTGSNVLAVNSRKTSDKSTRIIINSHQPLDGPLAWYEAHVRSDDGWNMMGGLFPGSPFVFVGFNENIAWGFTVNKPDLSDSYLLEVNPENENQYLLDGEW
;
A
#
# COMPACT_ATOMS: atom_id res chain seq x y z
N GLU A 1 -13.13 -9.24 7.74
CA GLU A 1 -14.43 -8.73 8.20
C GLU A 1 -14.77 -7.41 7.50
N GLN A 2 -14.16 -6.25 7.80
CA GLN A 2 -14.49 -4.97 7.15
C GLN A 2 -14.41 -5.02 5.61
N ILE A 3 -13.36 -5.64 5.05
CA ILE A 3 -13.23 -5.80 3.59
C ILE A 3 -14.34 -6.70 3.05
N ASP A 4 -14.72 -7.76 3.76
CA ASP A 4 -15.78 -8.66 3.33
C ASP A 4 -17.14 -7.96 3.27
N GLU A 5 -17.41 -7.12 4.25
CA GLU A 5 -18.67 -6.41 4.37
C GLU A 5 -18.79 -5.25 3.35
N ASN A 6 -17.69 -4.56 3.07
CA ASN A 6 -17.72 -3.32 2.31
C ASN A 6 -17.21 -3.45 0.87
N TYR A 7 -16.57 -4.56 0.49
CA TYR A 7 -15.97 -4.72 -0.84
C TYR A 7 -16.93 -4.34 -2.00
N THR A 8 -18.17 -4.79 -1.92
CA THR A 8 -19.16 -4.53 -2.97
C THR A 8 -19.76 -3.14 -2.89
N ASN A 9 -19.86 -2.58 -1.69
CA ASN A 9 -20.53 -1.30 -1.45
C ASN A 9 -19.59 -0.12 -1.70
N ASP A 10 -18.33 -0.24 -1.30
CA ASP A 10 -17.36 0.86 -1.37
C ASP A 10 -16.61 0.92 -2.70
N LEU A 11 -16.50 -0.20 -3.42
CA LEU A 11 -15.82 -0.26 -4.70
C LEU A 11 -16.83 -0.30 -5.87
N ASN A 12 -16.64 0.58 -6.84
CA ASN A 12 -17.45 0.54 -8.06
C ASN A 12 -17.14 -0.71 -8.91
N ALA A 13 -18.05 -1.07 -9.80
CA ALA A 13 -17.96 -2.31 -10.57
C ALA A 13 -16.74 -2.37 -11.52
N GLU A 14 -16.27 -1.22 -12.02
CA GLU A 14 -15.11 -1.16 -12.92
C GLU A 14 -13.82 -1.44 -12.15
N VAL A 15 -13.67 -0.83 -10.98
CA VAL A 15 -12.52 -1.06 -10.09
C VAL A 15 -12.49 -2.53 -9.65
N ARG A 16 -13.64 -3.11 -9.27
CA ARG A 16 -13.70 -4.53 -8.90
C ARG A 16 -13.25 -5.45 -10.02
N LYS A 17 -13.70 -5.21 -11.26
CA LYS A 17 -13.25 -6.01 -12.43
C LYS A 17 -11.74 -5.98 -12.62
N VAL A 18 -11.09 -4.83 -12.42
CA VAL A 18 -9.64 -4.72 -12.52
C VAL A 18 -8.95 -5.53 -11.42
N ILE A 19 -9.43 -5.44 -10.18
CA ILE A 19 -8.87 -6.17 -9.04
C ILE A 19 -9.05 -7.69 -9.23
N GLU A 20 -10.23 -8.13 -9.65
CA GLU A 20 -10.54 -9.54 -9.95
C GLU A 20 -9.64 -10.09 -11.07
N ALA A 21 -9.48 -9.32 -12.15
CA ALA A 21 -8.61 -9.69 -13.25
C ALA A 21 -7.13 -9.78 -12.82
N TYR A 22 -6.71 -8.89 -11.95
CA TYR A 22 -5.35 -8.89 -11.40
C TYR A 22 -5.11 -10.13 -10.52
N ALA A 23 -6.03 -10.46 -9.61
CA ALA A 23 -5.97 -11.68 -8.81
C ALA A 23 -5.94 -12.93 -9.69
N ALA A 24 -6.77 -12.98 -10.74
CA ALA A 24 -6.77 -14.07 -11.71
C ALA A 24 -5.43 -14.20 -12.43
N GLY A 25 -4.80 -13.07 -12.80
CA GLY A 25 -3.46 -13.05 -13.41
C GLY A 25 -2.37 -13.62 -12.50
N ILE A 26 -2.38 -13.26 -11.22
CA ILE A 26 -1.47 -13.79 -10.20
C ILE A 26 -1.67 -15.32 -10.08
N ASN A 27 -2.90 -15.77 -9.96
CA ASN A 27 -3.22 -17.20 -9.86
C ASN A 27 -2.81 -17.97 -11.13
N TYR A 28 -2.98 -17.37 -12.30
CA TYR A 28 -2.51 -17.95 -13.55
C TYR A 28 -0.99 -18.11 -13.58
N TRP A 29 -0.25 -17.08 -13.10
CA TRP A 29 1.21 -17.16 -12.99
C TRP A 29 1.64 -18.31 -12.07
N MET A 30 0.94 -18.53 -10.95
CA MET A 30 1.21 -19.65 -10.04
C MET A 30 1.03 -21.00 -10.70
N ILE A 31 -0.04 -21.19 -11.49
CA ILE A 31 -0.28 -22.43 -12.23
C ILE A 31 0.87 -22.71 -13.21
N LYS A 32 1.45 -21.67 -13.79
CA LYS A 32 2.59 -21.78 -14.71
C LYS A 32 3.94 -21.99 -14.00
N ASN A 33 4.03 -21.66 -12.74
CA ASN A 33 5.26 -21.70 -11.94
C ASN A 33 5.07 -22.48 -10.62
N PRO A 34 4.70 -23.77 -10.63
CA PRO A 34 4.26 -24.50 -9.45
C PRO A 34 5.36 -24.71 -8.40
N ASN A 35 6.64 -24.54 -8.77
CA ASN A 35 7.79 -24.80 -7.91
C ASN A 35 8.41 -23.52 -7.29
N ASN A 36 7.67 -22.40 -7.23
CA ASN A 36 8.19 -21.11 -6.75
C ASN A 36 8.29 -20.98 -5.20
N GLY A 37 7.76 -21.93 -4.44
CA GLY A 37 7.79 -21.92 -2.97
C GLY A 37 6.65 -21.14 -2.29
N TYR A 38 5.80 -20.44 -3.04
CA TYR A 38 4.71 -19.62 -2.51
C TYR A 38 3.33 -20.28 -2.57
N ASN A 39 3.25 -21.56 -2.90
CA ASN A 39 1.99 -22.30 -3.14
C ASN A 39 0.98 -22.21 -1.99
N HIS A 40 1.45 -22.03 -0.75
CA HIS A 40 0.60 -21.96 0.45
C HIS A 40 -0.19 -20.64 0.57
N PHE A 41 0.12 -19.62 -0.24
CA PHE A 41 -0.63 -18.35 -0.28
C PHE A 41 -1.73 -18.34 -1.34
N PHE A 42 -1.91 -19.42 -2.10
CA PHE A 42 -2.83 -19.46 -3.24
C PHE A 42 -4.04 -20.37 -3.01
N PRO A 43 -5.17 -20.07 -3.65
CA PRO A 43 -5.39 -18.96 -4.58
C PRO A 43 -5.50 -17.60 -3.87
N VAL A 44 -5.01 -16.55 -4.53
CA VAL A 44 -5.22 -15.16 -4.13
C VAL A 44 -6.60 -14.70 -4.60
N THR A 45 -7.35 -14.04 -3.74
CA THR A 45 -8.65 -13.46 -4.06
C THR A 45 -8.55 -11.96 -4.32
N GLU A 46 -9.59 -11.39 -4.89
CA GLU A 46 -9.74 -9.94 -5.05
C GLU A 46 -9.68 -9.19 -3.70
N LYS A 47 -10.21 -9.82 -2.64
CA LYS A 47 -10.18 -9.25 -1.28
C LYS A 47 -8.78 -9.27 -0.68
N ASP A 48 -7.96 -10.25 -1.00
CA ASP A 48 -6.56 -10.29 -0.59
C ASP A 48 -5.76 -9.14 -1.22
N ILE A 49 -6.06 -8.76 -2.46
CA ILE A 49 -5.45 -7.59 -3.11
C ILE A 49 -5.81 -6.30 -2.34
N VAL A 50 -7.08 -6.12 -1.97
CA VAL A 50 -7.52 -4.96 -1.17
C VAL A 50 -6.89 -4.98 0.21
N ALA A 51 -6.81 -6.14 0.86
CA ALA A 51 -6.17 -6.29 2.17
C ALA A 51 -4.68 -5.93 2.12
N GLY A 52 -3.97 -6.41 1.10
CA GLY A 52 -2.55 -6.09 0.88
C GLY A 52 -2.33 -4.58 0.72
N PHE A 53 -3.16 -3.91 -0.07
CA PHE A 53 -3.09 -2.46 -0.23
C PHE A 53 -3.43 -1.72 1.08
N SER A 54 -4.42 -2.18 1.83
CA SER A 54 -4.77 -1.60 3.13
C SER A 54 -3.64 -1.71 4.14
N ILE A 55 -2.93 -2.84 4.18
CA ILE A 55 -1.74 -3.04 5.02
C ILE A 55 -0.61 -2.08 4.61
N GLN A 56 -0.38 -1.88 3.30
CA GLN A 56 0.62 -0.91 2.83
C GLN A 56 0.36 0.50 3.34
N ASN A 57 -0.90 0.93 3.43
CA ASN A 57 -1.25 2.24 3.98
C ASN A 57 -0.85 2.40 5.45
N LEU A 58 -0.82 1.34 6.25
CA LEU A 58 -0.38 1.39 7.64
C LEU A 58 1.11 1.78 7.76
N PHE A 59 1.94 1.43 6.79
CA PHE A 59 3.35 1.87 6.79
C PHE A 59 3.50 3.38 6.61
N PHE A 60 2.54 4.04 5.97
CA PHE A 60 2.53 5.50 5.82
C PHE A 60 1.91 6.23 7.00
N SER A 61 1.15 5.55 7.86
CA SER A 61 0.46 6.15 9.00
C SER A 61 1.33 6.37 10.25
N GLY A 62 2.57 5.86 10.25
CA GLY A 62 3.46 5.92 11.41
C GLY A 62 3.27 4.78 12.42
N VAL A 63 2.36 3.83 12.17
CA VAL A 63 2.09 2.68 13.06
C VAL A 63 3.36 1.88 13.36
N VAL A 64 4.21 1.64 12.36
CA VAL A 64 5.46 0.91 12.54
C VAL A 64 6.38 1.61 13.55
N SER A 65 6.54 2.94 13.43
CA SER A 65 7.35 3.73 14.37
C SER A 65 6.77 3.69 15.79
N SER A 66 5.45 3.68 15.92
CA SER A 66 4.77 3.56 17.22
C SER A 66 5.02 2.19 17.86
N ILE A 67 4.92 1.12 17.07
CA ILE A 67 5.22 -0.25 17.54
C ILE A 67 6.68 -0.36 17.98
N GLU A 68 7.63 0.15 17.19
CA GLU A 68 9.05 0.14 17.53
C GLU A 68 9.35 0.90 18.82
N LYS A 69 8.69 2.05 19.03
CA LYS A 69 8.82 2.83 20.25
C LYS A 69 8.33 2.04 21.47
N LEU A 70 7.15 1.44 21.38
CA LEU A 70 6.59 0.59 22.44
C LEU A 70 7.48 -0.61 22.74
N GLN A 71 8.05 -1.25 21.75
CA GLN A 71 8.98 -2.37 21.93
C GLN A 71 10.28 -1.95 22.64
N ARG A 72 10.84 -0.80 22.32
CA ARG A 72 12.03 -0.25 22.99
C ARG A 72 11.74 0.09 24.45
N GLU A 73 10.57 0.62 24.75
CA GLU A 73 10.17 1.00 26.12
C GLU A 73 9.81 -0.21 26.99
N SER A 74 9.33 -1.30 26.39
CA SER A 74 8.87 -2.50 27.10
C SER A 74 9.90 -3.58 27.32
N ASN A 75 11.15 -3.44 26.82
CA ASN A 75 12.17 -4.49 26.82
C ASN A 75 11.68 -5.83 26.20
N LEU A 76 10.66 -5.80 25.36
CA LEU A 76 10.18 -6.97 24.64
C LEU A 76 11.24 -7.46 23.65
N LYS A 77 11.45 -8.78 23.63
CA LYS A 77 12.54 -9.47 22.96
C LYS A 77 12.83 -8.99 21.54
N GLU A 78 14.10 -8.88 21.24
CA GLU A 78 14.74 -8.47 19.99
C GLU A 78 14.25 -9.20 18.71
N GLU A 79 13.54 -10.31 18.86
CA GLU A 79 13.19 -11.24 17.78
C GLU A 79 12.20 -10.63 16.74
N TYR A 80 11.35 -9.71 17.17
CA TYR A 80 10.39 -9.02 16.29
C TYR A 80 10.93 -7.73 15.66
N THR A 81 11.99 -7.16 16.23
CA THR A 81 12.59 -5.91 15.73
C THR A 81 13.47 -6.11 14.50
N THR A 82 13.96 -7.33 14.27
CA THR A 82 14.92 -7.61 13.19
C THR A 82 14.33 -7.47 11.80
N LEU A 83 13.03 -7.73 11.64
CA LEU A 83 12.33 -7.61 10.36
C LEU A 83 12.15 -6.14 9.90
N TYR A 84 12.17 -5.20 10.83
CA TYR A 84 11.89 -3.77 10.56
C TYR A 84 13.09 -2.86 10.87
N ARG A 85 14.15 -3.37 11.49
CA ARG A 85 15.29 -2.61 12.04
C ARG A 85 16.15 -1.89 11.00
N ASN A 86 16.04 -2.23 9.74
CA ASN A 86 16.90 -1.67 8.67
C ASN A 86 16.21 -0.62 7.81
N GLN A 87 14.99 -0.19 8.15
CA GLN A 87 14.27 0.79 7.37
C GLN A 87 13.90 2.00 8.24
N GLU A 88 14.84 2.90 8.43
CA GLU A 88 14.46 4.30 8.71
C GLU A 88 13.75 4.80 7.44
N PHE A 89 12.44 4.69 7.40
CA PHE A 89 11.63 5.28 6.35
C PHE A 89 11.70 6.80 6.48
N VAL A 90 12.71 7.40 5.87
CA VAL A 90 12.70 8.84 5.62
C VAL A 90 11.63 9.07 4.56
N THR A 91 10.38 9.14 5.00
CA THR A 91 9.25 9.42 4.12
C THR A 91 9.23 10.90 3.75
N GLY A 92 9.11 11.15 2.48
CA GLY A 92 8.99 12.48 1.91
C GLY A 92 8.76 12.36 0.41
N SER A 93 8.51 13.46 -0.24
CA SER A 93 8.39 13.50 -1.70
C SER A 93 8.39 14.93 -2.19
N ASN A 94 8.75 15.10 -3.46
CA ASN A 94 8.63 16.38 -4.15
C ASN A 94 7.87 16.18 -5.46
N VAL A 95 6.91 17.05 -5.73
CA VAL A 95 6.24 17.13 -7.03
C VAL A 95 6.37 18.55 -7.55
N LEU A 96 6.87 18.70 -8.77
CA LEU A 96 6.99 19.97 -9.45
C LEU A 96 6.30 19.89 -10.81
N ALA A 97 5.30 20.73 -11.04
CA ALA A 97 4.62 20.86 -12.32
C ALA A 97 4.93 22.20 -12.98
N VAL A 98 5.32 22.17 -14.26
CA VAL A 98 5.60 23.38 -15.05
C VAL A 98 4.65 23.44 -16.23
N ASN A 99 3.85 24.49 -16.26
CA ASN A 99 2.89 24.74 -17.34
C ASN A 99 3.61 25.12 -18.66
N SER A 100 3.03 24.76 -19.78
CA SER A 100 3.50 25.07 -21.15
C SER A 100 3.80 26.54 -21.43
N ARG A 101 3.20 27.47 -20.67
CA ARG A 101 3.49 28.90 -20.78
C ARG A 101 4.88 29.29 -20.24
N LYS A 102 5.47 28.43 -19.43
CA LYS A 102 6.77 28.63 -18.75
C LYS A 102 7.91 27.82 -19.38
N THR A 103 7.63 27.03 -20.42
CA THR A 103 8.63 26.25 -21.16
C THR A 103 8.86 26.84 -22.53
N SER A 104 10.08 26.75 -23.04
CA SER A 104 10.45 27.26 -24.36
C SER A 104 9.80 26.48 -25.50
N ASP A 105 9.62 25.18 -25.30
CA ASP A 105 9.03 24.26 -26.27
C ASP A 105 7.50 24.07 -26.12
N LYS A 106 6.88 24.85 -25.24
CA LYS A 106 5.44 24.82 -24.96
C LYS A 106 4.93 23.47 -24.42
N SER A 107 5.81 22.64 -23.89
CA SER A 107 5.41 21.40 -23.23
C SER A 107 5.00 21.65 -21.78
N THR A 108 4.03 20.90 -21.27
CA THR A 108 3.77 20.78 -19.84
C THR A 108 4.66 19.68 -19.29
N ARG A 109 5.29 19.91 -18.15
CA ARG A 109 6.22 18.97 -17.52
C ARG A 109 5.85 18.73 -16.07
N ILE A 110 6.05 17.50 -15.61
CA ILE A 110 5.97 17.12 -14.21
C ILE A 110 7.24 16.37 -13.82
N ILE A 111 7.73 16.66 -12.63
CA ILE A 111 8.78 15.90 -11.96
C ILE A 111 8.15 15.34 -10.68
N ILE A 112 8.23 14.04 -10.51
CA ILE A 112 7.74 13.33 -9.33
C ILE A 112 8.96 12.63 -8.72
N ASN A 113 9.28 12.99 -7.49
CA ASN A 113 10.39 12.41 -6.75
C ASN A 113 9.89 11.90 -5.40
N SER A 114 9.58 10.62 -5.34
CA SER A 114 9.19 9.93 -4.12
C SER A 114 10.41 9.44 -3.37
N HIS A 115 10.51 9.77 -2.08
CA HIS A 115 11.55 9.25 -1.20
C HIS A 115 11.08 7.90 -0.66
N GLN A 116 11.10 6.89 -1.52
CA GLN A 116 10.69 5.53 -1.21
C GLN A 116 11.90 4.60 -1.14
N PRO A 117 11.83 3.52 -0.35
CA PRO A 117 12.88 2.50 -0.35
C PRO A 117 13.01 1.86 -1.74
N LEU A 118 14.21 1.37 -2.05
CA LEU A 118 14.49 0.71 -3.33
C LEU A 118 14.06 -0.76 -3.35
N ASP A 119 13.72 -1.31 -2.19
CA ASP A 119 13.25 -2.68 -1.99
C ASP A 119 12.13 -2.74 -0.94
N GLY A 120 11.50 -3.91 -0.81
CA GLY A 120 10.41 -4.13 0.14
C GLY A 120 9.03 -3.67 -0.36
N PRO A 121 8.01 -3.72 0.52
CA PRO A 121 6.60 -3.55 0.13
C PRO A 121 6.24 -2.13 -0.33
N LEU A 122 7.08 -1.13 -0.03
CA LEU A 122 6.88 0.26 -0.42
C LEU A 122 7.78 0.71 -1.57
N ALA A 123 8.59 -0.19 -2.14
CA ALA A 123 9.37 0.10 -3.34
C ALA A 123 8.45 0.28 -4.55
N TRP A 124 8.83 1.17 -5.46
CA TRP A 124 8.11 1.34 -6.70
C TRP A 124 8.37 0.19 -7.67
N TYR A 125 7.31 -0.28 -8.30
CA TYR A 125 7.35 -1.09 -9.50
C TYR A 125 6.90 -0.25 -10.69
N GLU A 126 7.74 -0.08 -11.71
CA GLU A 126 7.40 0.68 -12.90
C GLU A 126 6.62 -0.19 -13.88
N ALA A 127 5.49 0.32 -14.36
CA ALA A 127 4.69 -0.35 -15.34
C ALA A 127 4.07 0.63 -16.35
N HIS A 128 3.90 0.15 -17.58
CA HIS A 128 3.05 0.75 -18.61
C HIS A 128 1.88 -0.20 -18.86
N VAL A 129 0.69 0.21 -18.45
CA VAL A 129 -0.53 -0.59 -18.60
C VAL A 129 -1.36 0.00 -19.73
N ARG A 130 -1.71 -0.84 -20.70
CA ARG A 130 -2.53 -0.45 -21.85
C ARG A 130 -3.56 -1.52 -22.19
N SER A 131 -4.77 -1.08 -22.52
CA SER A 131 -5.83 -1.93 -23.08
C SER A 131 -6.50 -1.23 -24.27
N ASP A 132 -7.17 -1.99 -25.11
CA ASP A 132 -7.92 -1.47 -26.26
C ASP A 132 -9.20 -0.76 -25.84
N ASP A 133 -9.65 -0.94 -24.57
CA ASP A 133 -10.79 -0.23 -23.97
C ASP A 133 -10.45 1.20 -23.51
N GLY A 134 -9.30 1.74 -23.94
CA GLY A 134 -8.88 3.12 -23.66
C GLY A 134 -8.04 3.29 -22.40
N TRP A 135 -7.70 2.21 -21.71
CA TRP A 135 -6.77 2.29 -20.59
C TRP A 135 -5.35 2.44 -21.12
N ASN A 136 -4.68 3.53 -20.79
CA ASN A 136 -3.29 3.78 -21.15
C ASN A 136 -2.65 4.68 -20.10
N MET A 137 -1.75 4.11 -19.27
CA MET A 137 -1.04 4.87 -18.25
C MET A 137 0.30 4.22 -17.93
N MET A 138 1.27 5.06 -17.61
CA MET A 138 2.62 4.67 -17.23
C MET A 138 3.02 5.32 -15.91
N GLY A 139 3.73 4.58 -15.07
CA GLY A 139 4.25 5.12 -13.81
C GLY A 139 4.61 4.07 -12.79
N GLY A 140 4.69 4.51 -11.54
CA GLY A 140 4.99 3.68 -10.38
C GLY A 140 3.71 3.16 -9.72
N LEU A 141 3.73 1.88 -9.39
CA LEU A 141 2.74 1.23 -8.56
C LEU A 141 3.43 0.47 -7.42
N PHE A 142 2.70 0.17 -6.39
CA PHE A 142 3.21 -0.70 -5.34
C PHE A 142 3.07 -2.17 -5.74
N PRO A 143 4.03 -3.03 -5.38
CA PRO A 143 3.89 -4.47 -5.56
C PRO A 143 2.57 -4.96 -4.95
N GLY A 144 1.81 -5.73 -5.72
CA GLY A 144 0.49 -6.21 -5.31
C GLY A 144 -0.68 -5.27 -5.62
N SER A 145 -0.44 -4.10 -6.23
CA SER A 145 -1.50 -3.19 -6.69
C SER A 145 -1.61 -3.21 -8.22
N PRO A 146 -2.83 -3.27 -8.78
CA PRO A 146 -3.05 -3.16 -10.22
C PRO A 146 -3.05 -1.72 -10.74
N PHE A 147 -2.96 -0.71 -9.86
CA PHE A 147 -3.15 0.69 -10.21
C PHE A 147 -1.84 1.47 -10.22
N VAL A 148 -1.65 2.31 -11.24
CA VAL A 148 -0.55 3.28 -11.28
C VAL A 148 -0.83 4.38 -10.24
N PHE A 149 0.01 4.44 -9.22
CA PHE A 149 -0.16 5.34 -8.09
C PHE A 149 0.40 6.75 -8.37
N VAL A 150 1.54 6.81 -9.02
CA VAL A 150 2.14 8.06 -9.53
C VAL A 150 2.51 7.87 -10.99
N GLY A 151 2.15 8.79 -11.85
CA GLY A 151 2.40 8.57 -13.28
C GLY A 151 1.72 9.56 -14.21
N PHE A 152 1.51 9.10 -15.44
CA PHE A 152 0.91 9.94 -16.48
C PHE A 152 0.23 9.08 -17.56
N ASN A 153 -0.62 9.74 -18.32
CA ASN A 153 -1.14 9.28 -19.60
C ASN A 153 -1.07 10.44 -20.62
N GLU A 154 -1.76 10.30 -21.75
CA GLU A 154 -1.76 11.30 -22.82
C GLU A 154 -2.33 12.66 -22.40
N ASN A 155 -3.17 12.68 -21.38
CA ASN A 155 -3.97 13.85 -21.02
C ASN A 155 -3.59 14.47 -19.69
N ILE A 156 -3.19 13.64 -18.72
CA ILE A 156 -2.90 14.05 -17.35
C ILE A 156 -1.62 13.39 -16.83
N ALA A 157 -0.99 14.07 -15.87
CA ALA A 157 0.05 13.49 -15.04
C ALA A 157 -0.25 13.80 -13.57
N TRP A 158 0.07 12.88 -12.69
CA TRP A 158 -0.21 13.01 -11.25
C TRP A 158 0.92 12.47 -10.40
N GLY A 159 1.06 13.06 -9.23
CA GLY A 159 2.00 12.61 -8.21
C GLY A 159 1.48 12.99 -6.84
N PHE A 160 1.84 12.18 -5.85
CA PHE A 160 1.47 12.40 -4.46
C PHE A 160 2.72 12.70 -3.64
N THR A 161 2.56 13.53 -2.64
CA THR A 161 3.59 13.78 -1.62
C THR A 161 3.07 13.28 -0.29
N VAL A 162 3.99 12.89 0.60
CA VAL A 162 3.61 12.46 1.94
C VAL A 162 3.00 13.64 2.69
N ASN A 163 1.77 13.48 3.10
CA ASN A 163 1.14 14.29 4.11
C ASN A 163 1.51 13.72 5.49
N LYS A 164 1.66 14.57 6.50
CA LYS A 164 2.01 14.17 7.88
C LYS A 164 0.92 14.61 8.86
N PRO A 165 -0.36 14.23 8.68
CA PRO A 165 -1.34 14.42 9.71
C PRO A 165 -1.05 13.47 10.86
N ASP A 166 -1.58 13.78 12.02
CA ASP A 166 -1.65 12.83 13.14
C ASP A 166 -2.68 11.76 12.78
N LEU A 167 -2.21 10.56 12.45
CA LEU A 167 -3.03 9.46 11.93
C LEU A 167 -3.05 8.24 12.86
N SER A 168 -2.35 8.29 14.00
CA SER A 168 -2.24 7.13 14.88
C SER A 168 -2.20 7.52 16.34
N ASP A 169 -3.01 6.84 17.13
CA ASP A 169 -3.00 6.89 18.58
C ASP A 169 -2.56 5.55 19.15
N SER A 170 -1.94 5.59 20.31
CA SER A 170 -1.56 4.40 21.06
C SER A 170 -2.36 4.33 22.36
N TYR A 171 -3.04 3.21 22.60
CA TYR A 171 -3.84 2.98 23.77
C TYR A 171 -3.26 1.83 24.60
N LEU A 172 -3.18 2.02 25.91
CA LEU A 172 -2.90 0.93 26.83
C LEU A 172 -4.21 0.23 27.17
N LEU A 173 -4.34 -1.01 26.74
CA LEU A 173 -5.55 -1.80 27.00
C LEU A 173 -5.45 -2.51 28.34
N GLU A 174 -6.53 -2.49 29.11
CA GLU A 174 -6.72 -3.35 30.28
C GLU A 174 -7.26 -4.70 29.76
N VAL A 175 -6.42 -5.73 29.86
CA VAL A 175 -6.76 -7.08 29.40
C VAL A 175 -7.51 -7.84 30.49
N ASN A 176 -8.54 -8.57 30.10
CA ASN A 176 -9.31 -9.38 31.04
C ASN A 176 -8.43 -10.49 31.63
N PRO A 177 -8.25 -10.53 32.99
CA PRO A 177 -7.40 -11.52 33.62
C PRO A 177 -7.91 -12.97 33.50
N GLU A 178 -9.20 -13.14 33.16
CA GLU A 178 -9.81 -14.46 32.96
C GLU A 178 -9.86 -14.87 31.47
N ASN A 179 -9.66 -13.91 30.54
CA ASN A 179 -9.66 -14.18 29.11
C ASN A 179 -8.77 -13.17 28.35
N GLU A 180 -7.58 -13.56 28.03
CA GLU A 180 -6.57 -12.72 27.34
C GLU A 180 -6.99 -12.19 25.95
N ASN A 181 -8.08 -12.71 25.37
CA ASN A 181 -8.63 -12.23 24.11
C ASN A 181 -9.67 -11.11 24.27
N GLN A 182 -9.90 -10.64 25.51
CA GLN A 182 -10.80 -9.55 25.83
C GLN A 182 -10.06 -8.41 26.50
N TYR A 183 -10.47 -7.19 26.21
CA TYR A 183 -10.01 -5.99 26.88
C TYR A 183 -11.19 -5.13 27.30
N LEU A 184 -10.96 -4.25 28.27
CA LEU A 184 -11.98 -3.34 28.77
C LEU A 184 -12.14 -2.16 27.80
N LEU A 185 -13.35 -1.98 27.28
CA LEU A 185 -13.74 -0.82 26.46
C LEU A 185 -15.09 -0.31 26.96
N ASP A 186 -15.16 0.98 27.33
CA ASP A 186 -16.38 1.65 27.79
C ASP A 186 -17.09 0.94 28.97
N GLY A 187 -16.33 0.21 29.79
CA GLY A 187 -16.84 -0.51 30.97
C GLY A 187 -17.30 -1.95 30.69
N GLU A 188 -17.13 -2.43 29.46
CA GLU A 188 -17.45 -3.79 29.06
C GLU A 188 -16.19 -4.55 28.59
N TRP A 189 -16.15 -5.87 28.90
CA TRP A 189 -15.06 -6.76 28.42
C TRP A 189 -15.29 -7.25 27.00
#